data_577c0132863dadf8f645a6501a03d0e1
#
_entry.id   577c0132863dadf8f645a6501a03d0e1
#
_cell.length_a   1.000
_cell.length_b   1.000
_cell.length_c   1.000
_cell.angle_alpha   90.00
_cell.angle_beta   90.00
_cell.angle_gamma   90.00
#
_symmetry.space_group_name_H-M   'P 1'
#
loop_
_entity.id
_entity.type
_entity.pdbx_description
1 polymer ?
#
loop_
_entity_poly.entity_id
_entity_poly.type
_entity_poly.pdbx_seq_one_letter_code
_entity_poly.pdbx_strand_id
1 'polypeptide(L)'
;EAKAATNDKKAEDQIEVIQVSGIRRSLQLAQDLKQQSTSVVEAVSAEDIGKLPDMSIAESIARLPGLAAQRLDGRANVVSVRGLAPDFTTATLNGREQVTVGDNRGVEFDQYPSEMMSNVVVYKTPDAGVMAQAIGGTIDMQTVRPLAHGEQSIVFNLRGEHNSLGALNPDSTANGFRGSFSYIDQFAD
;
A
#
# COMPACT_ATOMS: atom_id res chain seq x y z
N GLU A 1 42.91 3.59 -22.14
CA GLU A 1 41.67 4.40 -22.21
C GLU A 1 40.41 3.57 -22.55
N ALA A 2 40.53 2.34 -23.10
CA ALA A 2 39.36 1.52 -23.48
C ALA A 2 38.76 0.67 -22.35
N LYS A 3 39.38 0.65 -21.16
CA LYS A 3 38.97 -0.19 -20.04
C LYS A 3 38.00 0.46 -19.05
N ALA A 4 37.90 1.79 -19.03
CA ALA A 4 37.02 2.53 -18.15
C ALA A 4 35.57 2.59 -18.65
N ALA A 5 35.35 2.60 -19.96
CA ALA A 5 34.02 2.70 -20.57
C ALA A 5 33.18 1.40 -20.45
N THR A 6 33.84 0.25 -20.25
CA THR A 6 33.15 -1.05 -20.15
C THR A 6 32.56 -1.32 -18.76
N ASN A 7 33.07 -0.62 -17.72
CA ASN A 7 32.59 -0.81 -16.35
C ASN A 7 31.32 0.00 -16.04
N ASP A 8 31.19 1.17 -16.64
CA ASP A 8 30.01 2.03 -16.45
C ASP A 8 28.76 1.43 -17.11
N LYS A 9 28.88 0.85 -18.31
CA LYS A 9 27.77 0.17 -19.00
C LYS A 9 27.27 -1.07 -18.22
N LYS A 10 28.19 -1.75 -17.52
CA LYS A 10 27.84 -2.96 -16.76
C LYS A 10 27.14 -2.60 -15.44
N ALA A 11 27.37 -1.42 -14.89
CA ALA A 11 26.69 -0.93 -13.70
C ALA A 11 25.27 -0.42 -14.02
N GLU A 12 25.09 0.27 -15.15
CA GLU A 12 23.76 0.72 -15.60
C GLU A 12 22.85 -0.44 -15.96
N ASP A 13 23.35 -1.47 -16.66
CA ASP A 13 22.58 -2.67 -16.98
C ASP A 13 22.15 -3.46 -15.72
N GLN A 14 22.97 -3.44 -14.66
CA GLN A 14 22.60 -4.12 -13.40
C GLN A 14 21.52 -3.37 -12.63
N ILE A 15 21.50 -2.04 -12.68
CA ILE A 15 20.48 -1.23 -12.00
C ILE A 15 19.10 -1.38 -12.68
N GLU A 16 19.04 -1.41 -14.01
CA GLU A 16 17.80 -1.64 -14.76
C GLU A 16 17.22 -3.04 -14.50
N VAL A 17 18.05 -4.07 -14.46
CA VAL A 17 17.60 -5.46 -14.21
C VAL A 17 17.02 -5.62 -12.80
N ILE A 18 17.54 -4.92 -11.79
CA ILE A 18 17.03 -4.98 -10.41
C ILE A 18 15.64 -4.31 -10.29
N GLN A 19 15.41 -3.18 -10.95
CA GLN A 19 14.09 -2.53 -10.93
C GLN A 19 13.01 -3.38 -11.60
N VAL A 20 13.30 -3.99 -12.73
CA VAL A 20 12.36 -4.86 -13.47
C VAL A 20 12.06 -6.15 -12.70
N SER A 21 13.01 -6.69 -11.94
CA SER A 21 12.78 -7.91 -11.15
C SER A 21 11.85 -7.69 -9.96
N GLY A 22 11.91 -6.53 -9.30
CA GLY A 22 11.03 -6.19 -8.17
C GLY A 22 9.56 -6.12 -8.57
N ILE A 23 9.21 -5.41 -9.63
CA ILE A 23 7.83 -5.29 -10.13
C ILE A 23 7.30 -6.65 -10.62
N ARG A 24 8.12 -7.44 -11.32
CA ARG A 24 7.71 -8.79 -11.74
C ARG A 24 7.41 -9.69 -10.57
N ARG A 25 8.21 -9.63 -9.52
CA ARG A 25 8.01 -10.45 -8.31
C ARG A 25 6.71 -10.07 -7.59
N SER A 26 6.39 -8.79 -7.47
CA SER A 26 5.15 -8.34 -6.85
C SER A 26 3.91 -8.78 -7.63
N LEU A 27 3.95 -8.67 -8.96
CA LEU A 27 2.88 -9.16 -9.83
C LEU A 27 2.71 -10.68 -9.76
N GLN A 28 3.81 -11.43 -9.70
CA GLN A 28 3.76 -12.89 -9.54
C GLN A 28 3.16 -13.26 -8.18
N LEU A 29 3.58 -12.65 -7.10
CA LEU A 29 3.00 -12.88 -5.77
C LEU A 29 1.50 -12.59 -5.73
N ALA A 30 1.05 -11.50 -6.36
CA ALA A 30 -0.37 -11.18 -6.45
C ALA A 30 -1.15 -12.21 -7.30
N GLN A 31 -0.55 -12.72 -8.37
CA GLN A 31 -1.14 -13.77 -9.20
C GLN A 31 -1.20 -15.12 -8.46
N ASP A 32 -0.12 -15.50 -7.77
CA ASP A 32 -0.06 -16.75 -6.99
C ASP A 32 -1.10 -16.73 -5.87
N LEU A 33 -1.28 -15.59 -5.20
CA LEU A 33 -2.30 -15.39 -4.18
C LEU A 33 -3.72 -15.58 -4.76
N LYS A 34 -3.99 -15.04 -5.94
CA LYS A 34 -5.26 -15.24 -6.65
C LYS A 34 -5.49 -16.70 -7.05
N GLN A 35 -4.45 -17.39 -7.50
CA GLN A 35 -4.57 -18.80 -7.92
C GLN A 35 -4.78 -19.76 -6.73
N GLN A 36 -4.17 -19.46 -5.60
CA GLN A 36 -4.27 -20.28 -4.39
C GLN A 36 -5.52 -20.00 -3.57
N SER A 37 -6.16 -18.86 -3.78
CA SER A 37 -7.37 -18.48 -3.05
C SER A 37 -8.61 -19.17 -3.64
N THR A 38 -9.45 -19.70 -2.76
CA THR A 38 -10.79 -20.19 -3.14
C THR A 38 -11.79 -19.06 -3.35
N SER A 39 -11.48 -17.88 -2.81
CA SER A 39 -12.29 -16.66 -2.88
C SER A 39 -11.79 -15.75 -4.00
N VAL A 40 -12.64 -14.86 -4.51
CA VAL A 40 -12.23 -13.82 -5.44
C VAL A 40 -11.48 -12.74 -4.68
N VAL A 41 -10.15 -12.71 -4.87
CA VAL A 41 -9.26 -11.78 -4.18
C VAL A 41 -8.51 -10.89 -5.15
N GLU A 42 -8.14 -9.71 -4.68
CA GLU A 42 -7.14 -8.82 -5.28
C GLU A 42 -6.07 -8.52 -4.23
N ALA A 43 -4.83 -8.38 -4.65
CA ALA A 43 -3.74 -8.09 -3.74
C ALA A 43 -2.80 -7.01 -4.29
N VAL A 44 -2.29 -6.16 -3.39
CA VAL A 44 -1.24 -5.18 -3.64
C VAL A 44 -0.11 -5.44 -2.66
N SER A 45 1.10 -5.60 -3.16
CA SER A 45 2.28 -5.79 -2.30
C SER A 45 2.93 -4.46 -1.89
N ALA A 46 3.75 -4.50 -0.85
CA ALA A 46 4.49 -3.34 -0.34
C ALA A 46 5.41 -2.71 -1.38
N GLU A 47 5.95 -3.49 -2.29
CA GLU A 47 6.81 -2.98 -3.36
C GLU A 47 6.05 -2.04 -4.30
N ASP A 48 4.76 -2.32 -4.53
CA ASP A 48 3.89 -1.44 -5.31
C ASP A 48 3.38 -0.27 -4.49
N ILE A 49 3.02 -0.49 -3.22
CA ILE A 49 2.54 0.57 -2.31
C ILE A 49 3.62 1.63 -2.04
N GLY A 50 4.87 1.21 -1.82
CA GLY A 50 5.97 2.12 -1.48
C GLY A 50 6.59 2.86 -2.66
N LYS A 51 6.50 2.32 -3.87
CA LYS A 51 7.10 2.89 -5.09
C LYS A 51 6.16 3.79 -5.88
N LEU A 52 4.85 3.64 -5.67
CA LEU A 52 3.88 4.51 -6.30
C LEU A 52 3.84 5.87 -5.57
N PRO A 53 3.60 6.98 -6.28
CA PRO A 53 3.49 8.31 -5.68
C PRO A 53 2.19 8.49 -4.89
N ASP A 54 1.60 7.41 -4.40
CA ASP A 54 0.33 7.41 -3.70
C ASP A 54 0.49 8.01 -2.29
N MET A 55 -0.42 8.90 -1.93
CA MET A 55 -0.41 9.57 -0.63
C MET A 55 -1.03 8.72 0.48
N SER A 56 -1.84 7.74 0.12
CA SER A 56 -2.52 6.85 1.06
C SER A 56 -2.68 5.44 0.50
N ILE A 57 -2.87 4.47 1.39
CA ILE A 57 -3.20 3.08 1.03
C ILE A 57 -4.47 3.02 0.16
N ALA A 58 -5.46 3.88 0.45
CA ALA A 58 -6.69 3.95 -0.32
C ALA A 58 -6.46 4.25 -1.81
N GLU A 59 -5.46 5.06 -2.16
CA GLU A 59 -5.12 5.34 -3.57
C GLU A 59 -4.55 4.11 -4.27
N SER A 60 -3.66 3.38 -3.60
CA SER A 60 -3.10 2.15 -4.13
C SER A 60 -4.17 1.07 -4.33
N ILE A 61 -5.06 0.91 -3.36
CA ILE A 61 -6.18 -0.05 -3.42
C ILE A 61 -7.17 0.33 -4.53
N ALA A 62 -7.46 1.61 -4.72
CA ALA A 62 -8.41 2.08 -5.74
C ALA A 62 -7.98 1.78 -7.19
N ARG A 63 -6.73 1.40 -7.42
CA ARG A 63 -6.23 0.95 -8.72
C ARG A 63 -6.63 -0.48 -9.04
N LEU A 64 -7.03 -1.24 -8.04
CA LEU A 64 -7.48 -2.62 -8.23
C LEU A 64 -8.87 -2.66 -8.88
N PRO A 65 -9.14 -3.67 -9.73
CA PRO A 65 -10.42 -3.79 -10.39
C PRO A 65 -11.60 -3.84 -9.42
N GLY A 66 -12.63 -3.02 -9.68
CA GLY A 66 -13.86 -2.98 -8.89
C GLY A 66 -13.73 -2.29 -7.53
N LEU A 67 -12.67 -1.53 -7.29
CA LEU A 67 -12.50 -0.69 -6.13
C LEU A 67 -12.46 0.79 -6.53
N ALA A 68 -12.95 1.66 -5.65
CA ALA A 68 -12.91 3.10 -5.82
C ALA A 68 -12.67 3.78 -4.47
N ALA A 69 -11.84 4.81 -4.44
CA ALA A 69 -11.63 5.60 -3.24
C ALA A 69 -12.48 6.88 -3.28
N GLN A 70 -13.06 7.22 -2.14
CA GLN A 70 -13.64 8.53 -1.92
C GLN A 70 -12.58 9.45 -1.30
N ARG A 71 -12.62 10.72 -1.63
CA ARG A 71 -11.63 11.70 -1.19
C ARG A 71 -12.24 12.65 -0.17
N LEU A 72 -11.46 12.90 0.88
CA LEU A 72 -11.70 13.95 1.86
C LEU A 72 -10.48 14.87 1.86
N ASP A 73 -10.70 16.18 1.77
CA ASP A 73 -9.62 17.18 1.74
C ASP A 73 -8.51 16.90 0.70
N GLY A 74 -8.90 16.36 -0.47
CA GLY A 74 -7.99 16.04 -1.56
C GLY A 74 -7.25 14.70 -1.42
N ARG A 75 -7.39 13.98 -0.30
CA ARG A 75 -6.77 12.68 -0.04
C ARG A 75 -7.79 11.56 -0.13
N ALA A 76 -7.37 10.42 -0.70
CA ALA A 76 -8.20 9.22 -0.66
C ALA A 76 -8.31 8.74 0.80
N ASN A 77 -9.55 8.64 1.27
CA ASN A 77 -9.85 8.36 2.68
C ASN A 77 -10.51 6.99 2.84
N VAL A 78 -11.70 6.79 2.32
CA VAL A 78 -12.45 5.53 2.44
C VAL A 78 -12.55 4.82 1.07
N VAL A 79 -12.76 3.50 1.10
CA VAL A 79 -12.79 2.66 -0.11
C VAL A 79 -14.14 2.00 -0.27
N SER A 80 -14.68 2.08 -1.48
CA SER A 80 -15.86 1.37 -1.95
C SER A 80 -15.44 0.11 -2.70
N VAL A 81 -16.09 -1.01 -2.43
CA VAL A 81 -15.85 -2.29 -3.10
C VAL A 81 -17.08 -2.67 -3.93
N ARG A 82 -16.88 -2.96 -5.21
CA ARG A 82 -17.94 -3.35 -6.16
C ARG A 82 -19.09 -2.34 -6.26
N GLY A 83 -18.79 -1.06 -6.10
CA GLY A 83 -19.79 0.02 -6.18
C GLY A 83 -20.69 0.16 -4.94
N LEU A 84 -20.49 -0.64 -3.90
CA LEU A 84 -21.19 -0.49 -2.62
C LEU A 84 -20.54 0.62 -1.79
N ALA A 85 -21.33 1.31 -0.98
CA ALA A 85 -20.80 2.35 -0.10
C ALA A 85 -19.75 1.78 0.89
N PRO A 86 -18.82 2.61 1.37
CA PRO A 86 -17.77 2.18 2.30
C PRO A 86 -18.29 1.48 3.56
N ASP A 87 -19.49 1.81 4.01
CA ASP A 87 -20.15 1.20 5.16
C ASP A 87 -20.44 -0.30 4.99
N PHE A 88 -20.45 -0.77 3.74
CA PHE A 88 -20.63 -2.17 3.39
C PHE A 88 -19.30 -2.92 3.20
N THR A 89 -18.19 -2.30 3.58
CA THR A 89 -16.85 -2.89 3.51
C THR A 89 -16.25 -2.97 4.90
N THR A 90 -15.69 -4.12 5.24
CA THR A 90 -14.93 -4.30 6.50
C THR A 90 -13.43 -4.16 6.19
N ALA A 91 -12.72 -3.50 7.07
CA ALA A 91 -11.26 -3.49 7.04
C ALA A 91 -10.68 -4.23 8.24
N THR A 92 -9.63 -5.00 8.01
CA THR A 92 -8.87 -5.69 9.05
C THR A 92 -7.41 -5.29 8.99
N LEU A 93 -6.75 -5.31 10.14
CA LEU A 93 -5.31 -5.16 10.26
C LEU A 93 -4.75 -6.43 10.91
N ASN A 94 -3.98 -7.20 10.15
CA ASN A 94 -3.49 -8.52 10.57
C ASN A 94 -4.63 -9.44 11.07
N GLY A 95 -5.77 -9.43 10.38
CA GLY A 95 -6.96 -10.24 10.71
C GLY A 95 -7.83 -9.66 11.83
N ARG A 96 -7.52 -8.49 12.39
CA ARG A 96 -8.33 -7.82 13.42
C ARG A 96 -9.15 -6.71 12.80
N GLU A 97 -10.46 -6.72 13.02
CA GLU A 97 -11.38 -5.69 12.54
C GLU A 97 -10.96 -4.30 13.02
N GLN A 98 -10.96 -3.35 12.09
CA GLN A 98 -10.73 -1.94 12.35
C GLN A 98 -12.07 -1.22 12.41
N VAL A 99 -12.11 -0.20 13.26
CA VAL A 99 -13.29 0.64 13.44
C VAL A 99 -12.97 2.07 13.00
N THR A 100 -14.01 2.78 12.57
CA THR A 100 -13.93 4.20 12.27
C THR A 100 -14.08 5.04 13.53
N VAL A 101 -13.57 6.27 13.49
CA VAL A 101 -13.86 7.30 14.50
C VAL A 101 -15.06 8.17 14.12
N GLY A 102 -15.58 8.01 12.90
CA GLY A 102 -16.76 8.72 12.40
C GLY A 102 -18.08 8.05 12.78
N ASP A 103 -19.17 8.66 12.34
CA ASP A 103 -20.54 8.18 12.60
C ASP A 103 -20.99 7.04 11.67
N ASN A 104 -20.13 6.61 10.75
CA ASN A 104 -20.38 5.54 9.78
C ASN A 104 -19.48 4.32 10.06
N ARG A 105 -19.59 3.28 9.24
CA ARG A 105 -18.78 2.05 9.36
C ARG A 105 -17.59 2.01 8.40
N GLY A 106 -17.45 3.03 7.54
CA GLY A 106 -16.36 3.10 6.56
C GLY A 106 -15.04 3.43 7.24
N VAL A 107 -14.04 2.57 7.09
CA VAL A 107 -12.73 2.75 7.71
C VAL A 107 -11.90 3.78 6.92
N GLU A 108 -11.29 4.72 7.62
CA GLU A 108 -10.43 5.75 7.06
C GLU A 108 -9.00 5.20 6.86
N PHE A 109 -8.66 4.89 5.62
CA PHE A 109 -7.37 4.29 5.26
C PHE A 109 -6.19 5.28 5.26
N ASP A 110 -6.45 6.58 5.30
CA ASP A 110 -5.42 7.61 5.40
C ASP A 110 -4.76 7.69 6.78
N GLN A 111 -5.36 7.07 7.80
CA GLN A 111 -4.78 6.95 9.14
C GLN A 111 -3.66 5.90 9.21
N TYR A 112 -3.58 5.00 8.23
CA TYR A 112 -2.58 3.92 8.21
C TYR A 112 -1.40 4.31 7.33
N PRO A 113 -0.17 4.36 7.88
CA PRO A 113 1.03 4.64 7.10
C PRO A 113 1.29 3.52 6.08
N SER A 114 1.40 3.88 4.82
CA SER A 114 1.67 2.92 3.74
C SER A 114 3.01 2.18 3.93
N GLU A 115 3.96 2.82 4.58
CA GLU A 115 5.30 2.31 4.84
C GLU A 115 5.32 1.12 5.84
N MET A 116 4.27 0.97 6.64
CA MET A 116 4.13 -0.15 7.59
C MET A 116 3.50 -1.39 6.96
N MET A 117 2.91 -1.26 5.79
CA MET A 117 2.18 -2.35 5.15
C MET A 117 3.12 -3.20 4.31
N SER A 118 3.03 -4.52 4.47
CA SER A 118 3.71 -5.48 3.61
C SER A 118 2.83 -5.95 2.46
N ASN A 119 1.52 -6.01 2.72
CA ASN A 119 0.56 -6.49 1.75
C ASN A 119 -0.84 -5.99 2.11
N VAL A 120 -1.68 -5.78 1.11
CA VAL A 120 -3.11 -5.53 1.28
C VAL A 120 -3.87 -6.50 0.40
N VAL A 121 -4.73 -7.30 0.99
CA VAL A 121 -5.57 -8.29 0.30
C VAL A 121 -7.02 -7.87 0.39
N VAL A 122 -7.69 -7.82 -0.74
CA VAL A 122 -9.11 -7.48 -0.83
C VAL A 122 -9.91 -8.72 -1.19
N TYR A 123 -10.68 -9.22 -0.25
CA TYR A 123 -11.62 -10.33 -0.44
C TYR A 123 -12.94 -9.77 -0.96
N LYS A 124 -13.26 -10.07 -2.21
CA LYS A 124 -14.51 -9.64 -2.85
C LYS A 124 -15.67 -10.60 -2.61
N THR A 125 -15.35 -11.82 -2.23
CA THR A 125 -16.34 -12.83 -1.82
C THR A 125 -16.07 -13.29 -0.40
N PRO A 126 -17.08 -13.72 0.36
CA PRO A 126 -16.89 -14.24 1.70
C PRO A 126 -15.90 -15.42 1.71
N ASP A 127 -15.07 -15.46 2.73
CA ASP A 127 -14.11 -16.52 2.98
C ASP A 127 -14.20 -16.94 4.45
N ALA A 128 -14.28 -18.25 4.72
CA ALA A 128 -14.43 -18.77 6.07
C ALA A 128 -13.22 -18.52 6.98
N GLY A 129 -12.05 -18.28 6.39
CA GLY A 129 -10.80 -17.97 7.10
C GLY A 129 -10.65 -16.49 7.46
N VAL A 130 -11.53 -15.63 6.94
CA VAL A 130 -11.45 -14.17 7.12
C VAL A 130 -12.71 -13.69 7.84
N MET A 131 -12.55 -12.78 8.78
CA MET A 131 -13.68 -12.13 9.43
C MET A 131 -14.41 -11.25 8.42
N ALA A 132 -15.43 -11.80 7.78
CA ALA A 132 -16.21 -11.13 6.73
C ALA A 132 -17.57 -10.71 7.28
N GLN A 133 -17.65 -9.53 7.85
CA GLN A 133 -18.91 -8.98 8.37
C GLN A 133 -19.63 -8.06 7.38
N ALA A 134 -19.02 -7.78 6.24
CA ALA A 134 -19.56 -6.86 5.25
C ALA A 134 -19.87 -7.54 3.92
N ILE A 135 -21.00 -7.18 3.33
CA ILE A 135 -21.46 -7.72 2.04
C ILE A 135 -20.67 -7.19 0.84
N GLY A 136 -20.02 -6.02 0.98
CA GLY A 136 -19.19 -5.40 -0.07
C GLY A 136 -17.88 -6.16 -0.27
N GLY A 137 -17.26 -6.58 0.82
CA GLY A 137 -15.98 -7.27 0.83
C GLY A 137 -15.18 -6.94 2.08
N THR A 138 -14.03 -7.58 2.21
CA THR A 138 -13.10 -7.36 3.33
C THR A 138 -11.74 -6.93 2.79
N ILE A 139 -11.19 -5.87 3.34
CA ILE A 139 -9.85 -5.36 3.02
C ILE A 139 -8.94 -5.73 4.19
N ASP A 140 -8.05 -6.70 4.01
CA ASP A 140 -7.08 -7.12 5.01
C ASP A 140 -5.73 -6.46 4.76
N MET A 141 -5.35 -5.57 5.68
CA MET A 141 -4.05 -4.91 5.71
C MET A 141 -3.09 -5.74 6.53
N GLN A 142 -1.95 -6.09 5.97
CA GLN A 142 -0.91 -6.87 6.63
C GLN A 142 0.33 -6.01 6.85
N THR A 143 0.80 -5.95 8.08
CA THR A 143 2.03 -5.24 8.42
C THR A 143 3.27 -6.08 8.14
N VAL A 144 4.41 -5.41 7.97
CA VAL A 144 5.69 -6.08 7.89
C VAL A 144 5.92 -6.89 9.18
N ARG A 145 6.28 -8.17 9.02
CA ARG A 145 6.65 -9.04 10.14
C ARG A 145 8.17 -9.08 10.23
N PRO A 146 8.79 -8.47 11.26
CA PRO A 146 10.24 -8.37 11.35
C PRO A 146 10.95 -9.74 11.31
N LEU A 147 10.43 -10.73 12.02
CA LEU A 147 11.00 -12.08 12.04
C LEU A 147 10.94 -12.82 10.69
N ALA A 148 10.02 -12.43 9.80
CA ALA A 148 9.93 -13.01 8.47
C ALA A 148 10.82 -12.29 7.44
N HIS A 149 11.33 -11.11 7.78
CA HIS A 149 12.17 -10.31 6.89
C HIS A 149 13.60 -10.87 6.79
N GLY A 150 14.11 -11.44 7.88
CA GLY A 150 15.38 -12.20 7.91
C GLY A 150 16.65 -11.38 7.70
N GLU A 151 16.58 -10.13 7.32
CA GLU A 151 17.71 -9.24 7.04
C GLU A 151 17.51 -7.88 7.69
N GLN A 152 18.61 -7.22 8.07
CA GLN A 152 18.56 -5.85 8.53
C GLN A 152 18.11 -4.93 7.39
N SER A 153 17.10 -4.12 7.64
CA SER A 153 16.58 -3.14 6.68
C SER A 153 16.47 -1.77 7.32
N ILE A 154 17.10 -0.79 6.68
CA ILE A 154 17.01 0.62 7.07
C ILE A 154 16.46 1.38 5.87
N VAL A 155 15.28 1.97 6.03
CA VAL A 155 14.63 2.74 4.96
C VAL A 155 14.34 4.14 5.44
N PHE A 156 14.76 5.11 4.66
CA PHE A 156 14.46 6.52 4.85
C PHE A 156 13.72 7.05 3.62
N ASN A 157 12.54 7.61 3.81
CA ASN A 157 11.77 8.26 2.74
C ASN A 157 11.55 9.73 3.08
N LEU A 158 11.72 10.58 2.07
CA LEU A 158 11.39 12.00 2.15
C LEU A 158 10.54 12.36 0.93
N ARG A 159 9.38 12.97 1.17
CA ARG A 159 8.48 13.42 0.12
C ARG A 159 8.17 14.91 0.31
N GLY A 160 8.30 15.67 -0.77
CA GLY A 160 7.82 17.05 -0.85
C GLY A 160 6.54 17.11 -1.69
N GLU A 161 5.61 17.95 -1.30
CA GLU A 161 4.36 18.21 -2.00
C GLU A 161 4.25 19.70 -2.30
N HIS A 162 3.78 20.05 -3.49
CA HIS A 162 3.50 21.41 -3.88
C HIS A 162 2.13 21.52 -4.52
N ASN A 163 1.29 22.40 -3.98
CA ASN A 163 -0.01 22.69 -4.56
C ASN A 163 0.08 23.94 -5.43
N SER A 164 -0.12 23.77 -6.73
CA SER A 164 -0.06 24.86 -7.71
C SER A 164 -1.16 25.92 -7.55
N LEU A 165 -2.24 25.61 -6.84
CA LEU A 165 -3.29 26.57 -6.49
C LEU A 165 -2.90 27.54 -5.38
N GLY A 166 -1.73 27.31 -4.75
CA GLY A 166 -1.26 28.12 -3.63
C GLY A 166 -2.01 27.86 -2.33
N ALA A 167 -1.81 28.73 -1.36
CA ALA A 167 -2.53 28.74 -0.08
C ALA A 167 -3.89 29.42 -0.27
N LEU A 168 -4.97 28.65 -0.27
CA LEU A 168 -6.33 29.17 -0.46
C LEU A 168 -6.97 29.66 0.83
N ASN A 169 -6.49 29.19 1.99
CA ASN A 169 -6.98 29.59 3.31
C ASN A 169 -5.86 30.27 4.11
N PRO A 170 -6.19 31.18 5.05
CA PRO A 170 -5.19 31.91 5.84
C PRO A 170 -4.15 31.03 6.55
N ASP A 171 -4.56 29.84 7.00
CA ASP A 171 -3.70 28.92 7.76
C ASP A 171 -3.17 27.75 6.92
N SER A 172 -3.35 27.77 5.60
CA SER A 172 -2.85 26.72 4.69
C SER A 172 -1.52 27.12 4.07
N THR A 173 -0.69 26.12 3.74
CA THR A 173 0.55 26.30 3.01
C THR A 173 0.48 25.59 1.65
N ALA A 174 1.11 26.20 0.63
CA ALA A 174 1.22 25.59 -0.69
C ALA A 174 2.20 24.41 -0.71
N ASN A 175 3.10 24.35 0.24
CA ASN A 175 4.15 23.32 0.32
C ASN A 175 3.94 22.44 1.53
N GLY A 176 4.01 21.14 1.32
CA GLY A 176 4.01 20.12 2.36
C GLY A 176 5.27 19.27 2.29
N PHE A 177 5.62 18.63 3.39
CA PHE A 177 6.64 17.60 3.39
C PHE A 177 6.22 16.44 4.31
N ARG A 178 6.68 15.25 3.97
CA ARG A 178 6.50 14.04 4.77
C ARG A 178 7.82 13.28 4.81
N GLY A 179 8.23 12.88 5.98
CA GLY A 179 9.39 12.02 6.19
C GLY A 179 8.99 10.75 6.92
N SER A 180 9.56 9.61 6.54
CA SER A 180 9.45 8.36 7.29
C SER A 180 10.82 7.71 7.44
N PHE A 181 11.03 7.08 8.58
CA PHE A 181 12.18 6.26 8.89
C PHE A 181 11.71 4.92 9.40
N SER A 182 12.19 3.82 8.82
CA SER A 182 11.94 2.48 9.31
C SER A 182 13.23 1.71 9.51
N TYR A 183 13.30 0.99 10.60
CA TYR A 183 14.39 0.10 10.96
C TYR A 183 13.80 -1.26 11.32
N ILE A 184 14.26 -2.30 10.63
CA ILE A 184 13.86 -3.69 10.86
C ILE A 184 15.12 -4.49 11.05
N ASP A 185 15.21 -5.21 12.16
CA ASP A 185 16.37 -6.07 12.48
C ASP A 185 15.95 -7.22 13.39
N GLN A 186 16.75 -8.25 13.44
CA GLN A 186 16.61 -9.38 14.33
C GLN A 186 17.79 -9.39 15.32
N PHE A 187 17.52 -9.22 16.61
CA PHE A 187 18.54 -9.03 17.66
C PHE A 187 18.96 -10.31 18.39
N ALA A 188 18.37 -11.45 18.09
CA ALA A 188 18.73 -12.72 18.71
C ALA A 188 18.72 -13.83 17.66
N ASP A 189 19.82 -14.59 17.64
CA ASP A 189 19.95 -15.85 16.91
C ASP A 189 19.28 -17.00 17.67
#